data_650b11b20e7e0dfed36c697e00868706
#
_entry.id   650b11b20e7e0dfed36c697e00868706
#
_cell.length_a   1.000
_cell.length_b   1.000
_cell.length_c   1.000
_cell.angle_alpha   90.00
_cell.angle_beta   90.00
_cell.angle_gamma   90.00
#
_symmetry.space_group_name_H-M   'P 1'
#
loop_
_entity.id
_entity.type
_entity.pdbx_description
1 polymer ?
#
loop_
_entity_poly.entity_id
_entity_poly.type
_entity_poly.pdbx_seq_one_letter_code
_entity_poly.pdbx_strand_id
1 'polypeptide(L)'
;MVRLLKSPAGVLLALVFASPVLAVPVFAQESTSTQQAPGSSSDPQAASNVPEAASVSPEIARAEEAMSKSDWKTAEPVLESWLAGHSTDARALFDAGYCADAQGRTADAVGLYQRAVAANPQSFEAQISLGLLLARTGKAAQAKSALEAATQLDPGAVGPAAKARAWRALARIAMQVEPIDTQQASIDLLEALKLTPETAEDTLMAAHLAEINKDSAGAESAYRRLLKASPNSPEAMAGLAHLLIAQKKYADAEAILEPAVKASPEDAALTAQLAAVLVAEDKADALTLLEDFHARHPKEIAITRMLAQVDSDAGEAEKAEALYASLLTTDAHDPDLLTGHGEQLLRLHRPAEALRAFQAAAQADASSGDAWNGVAFAAFQTHQPAITVQALEARAKILPENATTLFLWATAYDSLHDKKQAVAYYHRFLTEAAGKLPDQEWQAKQRLALLEKSR
;
A
#
# COMPACT_ATOMS: atom_id res chain seq x y z
N MET A 1 2.60 34.08 18.61
CA MET A 1 1.74 32.98 19.15
C MET A 1 1.59 31.80 18.19
N VAL A 2 2.15 31.88 16.98
CA VAL A 2 2.02 30.89 15.89
C VAL A 2 3.05 29.74 15.95
N ARG A 3 3.92 29.69 16.95
CA ARG A 3 4.96 28.63 17.09
C ARG A 3 4.52 27.34 17.83
N LEU A 4 3.23 27.15 18.05
CA LEU A 4 2.72 26.04 18.88
C LEU A 4 2.37 24.76 18.09
N LEU A 5 2.41 24.82 16.76
CA LEU A 5 2.06 23.71 15.89
C LEU A 5 3.21 23.45 14.89
N LYS A 6 4.43 23.20 15.37
CA LYS A 6 5.41 22.49 14.54
C LYS A 6 5.02 21.03 14.53
N SER A 7 4.31 20.61 13.49
CA SER A 7 4.31 19.21 13.11
C SER A 7 5.77 18.85 12.77
N PRO A 8 6.38 17.88 13.45
CA PRO A 8 7.73 17.49 13.08
C PRO A 8 7.70 16.86 11.68
N ALA A 9 8.77 17.04 10.90
CA ALA A 9 8.98 16.37 9.61
C ALA A 9 8.70 14.84 9.64
N GLY A 10 8.52 14.28 10.82
CA GLY A 10 8.08 12.91 11.06
C GLY A 10 6.68 12.57 10.55
N VAL A 11 5.77 13.54 10.38
CA VAL A 11 4.41 13.26 9.86
C VAL A 11 4.45 13.08 8.35
N LEU A 12 5.27 13.83 7.62
CA LEU A 12 5.46 13.62 6.18
C LEU A 12 6.08 12.26 5.87
N LEU A 13 7.06 11.84 6.69
CA LEU A 13 7.61 10.49 6.59
C LEU A 13 6.56 9.41 6.91
N ALA A 14 5.67 9.64 7.88
CA ALA A 14 4.60 8.70 8.22
C ALA A 14 3.58 8.53 7.10
N LEU A 15 3.29 9.57 6.31
CA LEU A 15 2.41 9.49 5.14
C LEU A 15 3.00 8.64 4.00
N VAL A 16 4.34 8.62 3.86
CA VAL A 16 5.04 7.74 2.90
C VAL A 16 5.09 6.29 3.40
N PHE A 17 5.03 6.09 4.74
CA PHE A 17 5.05 4.78 5.40
C PHE A 17 3.66 4.15 5.60
N ALA A 18 2.56 4.87 5.37
CA ALA A 18 1.25 4.26 5.26
C ALA A 18 1.29 3.34 4.03
N SER A 19 1.59 2.07 4.28
CA SER A 19 1.88 1.02 3.31
C SER A 19 1.07 1.19 2.04
N PRO A 20 1.70 1.31 0.87
CA PRO A 20 1.02 0.85 -0.32
C PRO A 20 0.75 -0.63 -0.06
N VAL A 21 -0.50 -1.02 0.05
CA VAL A 21 -0.90 -2.40 -0.24
C VAL A 21 -0.24 -2.66 -1.58
N LEU A 22 0.80 -3.51 -1.57
CA LEU A 22 1.53 -3.90 -2.76
C LEU A 22 0.51 -4.44 -3.75
N ALA A 23 0.01 -3.56 -4.61
CA ALA A 23 -0.65 -3.96 -5.83
C ALA A 23 0.45 -4.60 -6.68
N VAL A 24 0.73 -5.86 -6.38
CA VAL A 24 1.55 -6.69 -7.26
C VAL A 24 0.85 -6.66 -8.61
N PRO A 25 1.51 -6.21 -9.68
CA PRO A 25 0.89 -6.10 -10.98
C PRO A 25 0.26 -7.44 -11.32
N VAL A 26 -1.02 -7.38 -11.67
CA VAL A 26 -1.77 -8.50 -12.18
C VAL A 26 -0.99 -9.08 -13.35
N PHE A 27 -0.43 -10.27 -13.15
CA PHE A 27 0.18 -11.15 -14.15
C PHE A 27 0.48 -10.47 -15.48
N ALA A 28 1.72 -9.98 -15.66
CA ALA A 28 2.22 -9.69 -17.00
C ALA A 28 2.14 -11.00 -17.81
N GLN A 29 1.50 -10.95 -18.97
CA GLN A 29 1.52 -12.05 -19.92
C GLN A 29 2.98 -12.28 -20.32
N GLU A 30 3.61 -13.30 -19.75
CA GLU A 30 4.87 -13.81 -20.33
C GLU A 30 4.54 -14.29 -21.74
N SER A 31 5.05 -13.55 -22.71
CA SER A 31 5.03 -13.96 -24.10
C SER A 31 5.74 -15.32 -24.20
N THR A 32 5.00 -16.37 -24.49
CA THR A 32 5.56 -17.67 -24.78
C THR A 32 6.44 -17.56 -26.01
N SER A 33 7.75 -17.44 -25.81
CA SER A 33 8.72 -17.65 -26.87
C SER A 33 8.71 -19.13 -27.23
N THR A 34 8.18 -19.44 -28.39
CA THR A 34 8.25 -20.74 -29.04
C THR A 34 9.71 -21.17 -29.21
N GLN A 35 10.20 -22.03 -28.34
CA GLN A 35 11.42 -22.79 -28.60
C GLN A 35 11.10 -23.98 -29.49
N GLN A 36 11.67 -23.96 -30.67
CA GLN A 36 11.68 -25.07 -31.62
C GLN A 36 12.26 -26.34 -30.98
N ALA A 37 11.58 -27.45 -31.20
CA ALA A 37 12.06 -28.79 -30.84
C ALA A 37 13.31 -29.16 -31.61
N PRO A 38 14.32 -29.81 -31.00
CA PRO A 38 15.43 -30.40 -31.74
C PRO A 38 15.03 -31.72 -32.35
N GLY A 39 15.50 -31.90 -33.57
CA GLY A 39 15.19 -33.03 -34.44
C GLY A 39 15.58 -34.41 -33.92
N SER A 40 14.83 -35.34 -34.38
CA SER A 40 14.98 -36.81 -34.20
C SER A 40 16.28 -37.32 -34.77
N SER A 41 17.05 -38.06 -33.96
CA SER A 41 17.99 -39.08 -34.48
C SER A 41 17.49 -40.46 -34.01
N SER A 42 17.23 -41.27 -35.00
CA SER A 42 16.85 -42.69 -34.88
C SER A 42 18.05 -43.55 -34.51
N ASP A 43 17.90 -44.42 -33.51
CA ASP A 43 18.56 -45.68 -33.45
C ASP A 43 17.67 -46.72 -32.73
N PRO A 44 17.56 -47.95 -33.29
CA PRO A 44 16.60 -48.94 -32.81
C PRO A 44 17.22 -49.97 -31.87
N GLN A 45 16.41 -50.47 -30.94
CA GLN A 45 16.55 -51.67 -30.12
C GLN A 45 16.86 -51.45 -28.62
N ALA A 46 15.80 -51.40 -27.86
CA ALA A 46 15.70 -52.19 -26.62
C ALA A 46 14.21 -52.31 -26.26
N ALA A 47 13.66 -53.49 -26.42
CA ALA A 47 12.33 -53.82 -25.95
C ALA A 47 12.34 -53.90 -24.42
N SER A 48 11.60 -52.99 -23.77
CA SER A 48 11.20 -53.07 -22.37
C SER A 48 9.76 -52.60 -22.24
N ASN A 49 8.94 -53.43 -21.58
CA ASN A 49 7.52 -53.21 -21.35
C ASN A 49 7.22 -51.86 -20.71
N VAL A 50 6.93 -50.88 -21.54
CA VAL A 50 6.27 -49.61 -21.15
C VAL A 50 4.78 -49.84 -21.38
N PRO A 51 3.87 -49.49 -20.44
CA PRO A 51 2.44 -49.53 -20.71
C PRO A 51 2.19 -48.69 -21.98
N GLU A 52 1.52 -49.28 -22.95
CA GLU A 52 1.13 -48.67 -24.21
C GLU A 52 0.47 -47.33 -23.90
N ALA A 53 1.14 -46.23 -24.25
CA ALA A 53 0.56 -44.90 -24.16
C ALA A 53 -0.72 -44.90 -24.99
N ALA A 54 -1.86 -44.74 -24.33
CA ALA A 54 -3.18 -44.74 -24.98
C ALA A 54 -3.12 -43.83 -26.20
N SER A 55 -3.32 -44.39 -27.38
CA SER A 55 -3.25 -43.66 -28.63
C SER A 55 -4.29 -42.53 -28.58
N VAL A 56 -3.82 -41.30 -28.76
CA VAL A 56 -4.69 -40.14 -28.81
C VAL A 56 -5.70 -40.30 -29.93
N SER A 57 -6.99 -40.05 -29.68
CA SER A 57 -7.97 -40.15 -30.76
C SER A 57 -7.64 -39.17 -31.89
N PRO A 58 -7.96 -39.51 -33.15
CA PRO A 58 -7.70 -38.59 -34.27
C PRO A 58 -8.39 -37.25 -34.11
N GLU A 59 -9.53 -37.21 -33.41
CA GLU A 59 -10.30 -36.00 -33.14
C GLU A 59 -9.54 -35.10 -32.16
N ILE A 60 -9.03 -35.65 -31.06
CA ILE A 60 -8.24 -34.87 -30.09
C ILE A 60 -6.94 -34.41 -30.73
N ALA A 61 -6.23 -35.25 -31.47
CA ALA A 61 -5.02 -34.82 -32.18
C ALA A 61 -5.27 -33.66 -33.15
N ARG A 62 -6.41 -33.67 -33.85
CA ARG A 62 -6.83 -32.57 -34.72
C ARG A 62 -7.11 -31.29 -33.94
N ALA A 63 -7.76 -31.39 -32.77
CA ALA A 63 -8.00 -30.24 -31.92
C ALA A 63 -6.68 -29.63 -31.42
N GLU A 64 -5.76 -30.46 -30.92
CA GLU A 64 -4.43 -30.06 -30.46
C GLU A 64 -3.59 -29.42 -31.57
N GLU A 65 -3.66 -29.94 -32.79
CA GLU A 65 -3.02 -29.30 -33.97
C GLU A 65 -3.59 -27.90 -34.22
N ALA A 66 -4.91 -27.71 -34.13
CA ALA A 66 -5.54 -26.40 -34.27
C ALA A 66 -5.12 -25.48 -33.12
N MET A 67 -5.09 -25.98 -31.88
CA MET A 67 -4.64 -25.23 -30.70
C MET A 67 -3.20 -24.75 -30.84
N SER A 68 -2.31 -25.59 -31.37
CA SER A 68 -0.91 -25.21 -31.61
C SER A 68 -0.75 -24.02 -32.58
N LYS A 69 -1.74 -23.81 -33.45
CA LYS A 69 -1.84 -22.70 -34.39
C LYS A 69 -2.71 -21.54 -33.85
N SER A 70 -3.14 -21.63 -32.60
CA SER A 70 -4.11 -20.68 -31.97
C SER A 70 -5.43 -20.56 -32.74
N ASP A 71 -5.81 -21.61 -33.50
CA ASP A 71 -7.09 -21.69 -34.20
C ASP A 71 -8.18 -22.27 -33.28
N TRP A 72 -8.60 -21.41 -32.34
CA TRP A 72 -9.63 -21.77 -31.34
C TRP A 72 -10.97 -22.09 -31.98
N LYS A 73 -11.28 -21.46 -33.15
CA LYS A 73 -12.55 -21.66 -33.87
C LYS A 73 -12.65 -23.08 -34.43
N THR A 74 -11.54 -23.69 -34.78
CA THR A 74 -11.50 -25.08 -35.26
C THR A 74 -11.38 -26.06 -34.08
N ALA A 75 -10.61 -25.72 -33.02
CA ALA A 75 -10.38 -26.61 -31.90
C ALA A 75 -11.64 -26.82 -31.04
N GLU A 76 -12.34 -25.75 -30.67
CA GLU A 76 -13.49 -25.84 -29.74
C GLU A 76 -14.62 -26.74 -30.21
N PRO A 77 -15.17 -26.62 -31.41
CA PRO A 77 -16.26 -27.50 -31.84
C PRO A 77 -15.87 -28.97 -31.89
N VAL A 78 -14.61 -29.26 -32.16
CA VAL A 78 -14.09 -30.65 -32.13
C VAL A 78 -14.09 -31.19 -30.72
N LEU A 79 -13.56 -30.40 -29.75
CA LEU A 79 -13.54 -30.76 -28.34
C LEU A 79 -14.94 -30.88 -27.73
N GLU A 80 -15.85 -29.97 -28.07
CA GLU A 80 -17.25 -30.01 -27.62
C GLU A 80 -17.95 -31.26 -28.15
N SER A 81 -17.80 -31.58 -29.44
CA SER A 81 -18.37 -32.77 -30.04
C SER A 81 -17.83 -34.06 -29.39
N TRP A 82 -16.53 -34.11 -29.09
CA TRP A 82 -15.90 -35.24 -28.39
C TRP A 82 -16.45 -35.39 -26.98
N LEU A 83 -16.49 -34.28 -26.23
CA LEU A 83 -16.96 -34.27 -24.84
C LEU A 83 -18.45 -34.58 -24.69
N ALA A 84 -19.25 -34.44 -25.75
CA ALA A 84 -20.66 -34.87 -25.75
C ALA A 84 -20.79 -36.41 -25.61
N GLY A 85 -19.86 -37.17 -26.17
CA GLY A 85 -19.78 -38.61 -26.02
C GLY A 85 -18.83 -39.13 -24.93
N HIS A 86 -17.89 -38.29 -24.51
CA HIS A 86 -16.78 -38.65 -23.59
C HIS A 86 -16.64 -37.60 -22.49
N SER A 87 -17.70 -37.36 -21.73
CA SER A 87 -17.84 -36.22 -20.81
C SER A 87 -16.84 -36.20 -19.64
N THR A 88 -16.10 -37.28 -19.41
CA THR A 88 -15.06 -37.42 -18.37
C THR A 88 -13.66 -37.61 -18.94
N ASP A 89 -13.47 -37.38 -20.23
CA ASP A 89 -12.13 -37.43 -20.83
C ASP A 89 -11.30 -36.27 -20.30
N ALA A 90 -10.33 -36.58 -19.42
CA ALA A 90 -9.53 -35.57 -18.72
C ALA A 90 -8.68 -34.72 -19.67
N ARG A 91 -8.16 -35.29 -20.78
CA ARG A 91 -7.37 -34.61 -21.78
C ARG A 91 -8.21 -33.61 -22.57
N ALA A 92 -9.34 -34.08 -23.09
CA ALA A 92 -10.26 -33.21 -23.81
C ALA A 92 -10.83 -32.08 -22.93
N LEU A 93 -11.11 -32.34 -21.65
CA LEU A 93 -11.55 -31.33 -20.68
C LEU A 93 -10.45 -30.30 -20.42
N PHE A 94 -9.20 -30.71 -20.30
CA PHE A 94 -8.06 -29.82 -20.14
C PHE A 94 -7.88 -28.95 -21.38
N ASP A 95 -7.89 -29.52 -22.59
CA ASP A 95 -7.74 -28.80 -23.86
C ASP A 95 -8.86 -27.79 -24.06
N ALA A 96 -10.11 -28.15 -23.77
CA ALA A 96 -11.23 -27.21 -23.80
C ALA A 96 -11.07 -26.07 -22.77
N GLY A 97 -10.56 -26.40 -21.58
CA GLY A 97 -10.22 -25.40 -20.56
C GLY A 97 -9.14 -24.42 -21.04
N TYR A 98 -8.11 -24.95 -21.70
CA TYR A 98 -7.03 -24.13 -22.27
C TYR A 98 -7.54 -23.21 -23.39
N CYS A 99 -8.41 -23.71 -24.28
CA CYS A 99 -9.05 -22.91 -25.31
C CYS A 99 -9.89 -21.75 -24.70
N ALA A 100 -10.65 -22.05 -23.63
CA ALA A 100 -11.45 -21.05 -22.95
C ALA A 100 -10.57 -19.98 -22.24
N ASP A 101 -9.49 -20.41 -21.56
CA ASP A 101 -8.55 -19.48 -20.90
C ASP A 101 -7.83 -18.58 -21.91
N ALA A 102 -7.33 -19.15 -23.01
CA ALA A 102 -6.68 -18.38 -24.09
C ALA A 102 -7.58 -17.31 -24.72
N GLN A 103 -8.90 -17.52 -24.67
CA GLN A 103 -9.90 -16.55 -25.16
C GLN A 103 -10.44 -15.62 -24.05
N GLY A 104 -9.89 -15.69 -22.85
CA GLY A 104 -10.32 -14.85 -21.71
C GLY A 104 -11.66 -15.27 -21.09
N ARG A 105 -12.21 -16.44 -21.45
CA ARG A 105 -13.44 -16.99 -20.87
C ARG A 105 -13.13 -17.70 -19.54
N THR A 106 -12.71 -16.90 -18.57
CA THR A 106 -12.16 -17.37 -17.29
C THR A 106 -13.10 -18.30 -16.52
N ALA A 107 -14.39 -18.01 -16.47
CA ALA A 107 -15.36 -18.83 -15.72
C ALA A 107 -15.51 -20.23 -16.35
N ASP A 108 -15.57 -20.31 -17.67
CA ASP A 108 -15.66 -21.57 -18.41
C ASP A 108 -14.38 -22.38 -18.22
N ALA A 109 -13.22 -21.71 -18.35
CA ALA A 109 -11.93 -22.33 -18.17
C ALA A 109 -11.77 -22.96 -16.76
N VAL A 110 -12.16 -22.25 -15.70
CA VAL A 110 -12.15 -22.76 -14.32
C VAL A 110 -13.03 -24.03 -14.23
N GLY A 111 -14.25 -23.98 -14.75
CA GLY A 111 -15.17 -25.14 -14.73
C GLY A 111 -14.63 -26.35 -15.48
N LEU A 112 -14.02 -26.14 -16.64
CA LEU A 112 -13.42 -27.20 -17.45
C LEU A 112 -12.16 -27.78 -16.79
N TYR A 113 -11.26 -26.97 -16.26
CA TYR A 113 -10.10 -27.45 -15.52
C TYR A 113 -10.49 -28.20 -14.24
N GLN A 114 -11.51 -27.76 -13.50
CA GLN A 114 -12.02 -28.50 -12.34
C GLN A 114 -12.53 -29.88 -12.73
N ARG A 115 -13.25 -30.00 -13.85
CA ARG A 115 -13.70 -31.28 -14.38
C ARG A 115 -12.53 -32.15 -14.84
N ALA A 116 -11.50 -31.56 -15.48
CA ALA A 116 -10.29 -32.25 -15.87
C ALA A 116 -9.54 -32.84 -14.64
N VAL A 117 -9.38 -32.05 -13.58
CA VAL A 117 -8.79 -32.50 -12.30
C VAL A 117 -9.63 -33.57 -11.65
N ALA A 118 -10.96 -33.45 -11.66
CA ALA A 118 -11.84 -34.50 -11.12
C ALA A 118 -11.75 -35.82 -11.89
N ALA A 119 -11.59 -35.74 -13.22
CA ALA A 119 -11.42 -36.91 -14.08
C ALA A 119 -10.02 -37.56 -13.94
N ASN A 120 -8.97 -36.75 -13.79
CA ASN A 120 -7.61 -37.22 -13.53
C ASN A 120 -6.89 -36.33 -12.50
N PRO A 121 -6.97 -36.66 -11.20
CA PRO A 121 -6.29 -35.90 -10.15
C PRO A 121 -4.75 -35.93 -10.24
N GLN A 122 -4.18 -36.84 -11.01
CA GLN A 122 -2.73 -36.98 -11.22
C GLN A 122 -2.22 -36.21 -12.44
N SER A 123 -3.07 -35.44 -13.11
CA SER A 123 -2.62 -34.53 -14.20
C SER A 123 -1.97 -33.30 -13.63
N PHE A 124 -0.65 -33.20 -13.78
CA PHE A 124 0.12 -32.02 -13.42
C PHE A 124 -0.39 -30.78 -14.16
N GLU A 125 -0.62 -30.91 -15.47
CA GLU A 125 -1.05 -29.82 -16.34
C GLU A 125 -2.42 -29.25 -15.92
N ALA A 126 -3.36 -30.12 -15.57
CA ALA A 126 -4.68 -29.71 -15.13
C ALA A 126 -4.63 -29.00 -13.76
N GLN A 127 -3.86 -29.56 -12.82
CA GLN A 127 -3.68 -28.97 -11.49
C GLN A 127 -3.01 -27.60 -11.54
N ILE A 128 -1.89 -27.47 -12.27
CA ILE A 128 -1.17 -26.20 -12.34
C ILE A 128 -1.98 -25.14 -13.08
N SER A 129 -2.65 -25.49 -14.20
CA SER A 129 -3.46 -24.52 -14.96
C SER A 129 -4.64 -24.04 -14.15
N LEU A 130 -5.35 -24.94 -13.46
CA LEU A 130 -6.41 -24.58 -12.52
C LEU A 130 -5.88 -23.64 -11.41
N GLY A 131 -4.76 -24.01 -10.78
CA GLY A 131 -4.18 -23.28 -9.68
C GLY A 131 -3.73 -21.86 -10.08
N LEU A 132 -3.04 -21.72 -11.19
CA LEU A 132 -2.60 -20.42 -11.71
C LEU A 132 -3.78 -19.52 -12.12
N LEU A 133 -4.81 -20.10 -12.75
CA LEU A 133 -6.02 -19.38 -13.12
C LEU A 133 -6.80 -18.89 -11.90
N LEU A 134 -6.95 -19.75 -10.88
CA LEU A 134 -7.58 -19.39 -9.62
C LEU A 134 -6.80 -18.30 -8.87
N ALA A 135 -5.46 -18.38 -8.86
CA ALA A 135 -4.62 -17.33 -8.27
C ALA A 135 -4.83 -15.98 -8.97
N ARG A 136 -4.82 -15.97 -10.31
CA ARG A 136 -5.07 -14.77 -11.12
C ARG A 136 -6.45 -14.15 -10.88
N THR A 137 -7.43 -14.96 -10.50
CA THR A 137 -8.81 -14.51 -10.22
C THR A 137 -9.09 -14.24 -8.74
N GLY A 138 -8.08 -14.20 -7.88
CA GLY A 138 -8.19 -13.88 -6.46
C GLY A 138 -8.78 -14.99 -5.59
N LYS A 139 -8.95 -16.22 -6.12
CA LYS A 139 -9.48 -17.37 -5.38
C LYS A 139 -8.36 -18.11 -4.66
N ALA A 140 -7.65 -17.40 -3.78
CA ALA A 140 -6.39 -17.83 -3.17
C ALA A 140 -6.43 -19.23 -2.50
N ALA A 141 -7.47 -19.52 -1.71
CA ALA A 141 -7.59 -20.81 -1.02
C ALA A 141 -7.71 -22.00 -2.00
N GLN A 142 -8.51 -21.85 -3.07
CA GLN A 142 -8.67 -22.88 -4.09
C GLN A 142 -7.40 -23.00 -4.94
N ALA A 143 -6.77 -21.87 -5.26
CA ALA A 143 -5.50 -21.83 -5.98
C ALA A 143 -4.41 -22.59 -5.21
N LYS A 144 -4.28 -22.31 -3.91
CA LYS A 144 -3.32 -23.00 -3.03
C LYS A 144 -3.49 -24.50 -3.09
N SER A 145 -4.70 -25.03 -2.92
CA SER A 145 -4.97 -26.46 -2.96
C SER A 145 -4.55 -27.12 -4.29
N ALA A 146 -4.89 -26.50 -5.43
CA ALA A 146 -4.53 -27.02 -6.74
C ALA A 146 -3.01 -26.96 -7.01
N LEU A 147 -2.36 -25.85 -6.61
CA LEU A 147 -0.91 -25.68 -6.77
C LEU A 147 -0.12 -26.64 -5.86
N GLU A 148 -0.55 -26.83 -4.60
CA GLU A 148 0.05 -27.82 -3.71
C GLU A 148 -0.04 -29.22 -4.30
N ALA A 149 -1.20 -29.60 -4.85
CA ALA A 149 -1.35 -30.87 -5.55
C ALA A 149 -0.38 -30.97 -6.74
N ALA A 150 -0.27 -29.92 -7.57
CA ALA A 150 0.67 -29.89 -8.68
C ALA A 150 2.12 -30.08 -8.22
N THR A 151 2.54 -29.47 -7.11
CA THR A 151 3.93 -29.59 -6.61
C THR A 151 4.30 -31.02 -6.18
N GLN A 152 3.34 -31.90 -5.89
CA GLN A 152 3.57 -33.30 -5.55
C GLN A 152 3.66 -34.19 -6.77
N LEU A 153 3.24 -33.72 -7.94
CA LEU A 153 3.21 -34.49 -9.18
C LEU A 153 4.51 -34.35 -9.98
N ASP A 154 4.77 -35.33 -10.85
CA ASP A 154 5.83 -35.22 -11.84
C ASP A 154 5.37 -34.28 -12.96
N PRO A 155 6.14 -33.24 -13.30
CA PRO A 155 5.80 -32.33 -14.38
C PRO A 155 5.92 -32.95 -15.78
N GLY A 156 6.48 -34.16 -15.93
CA GLY A 156 6.59 -34.83 -17.20
C GLY A 156 7.25 -33.99 -18.31
N ALA A 157 6.60 -33.97 -19.46
CA ALA A 157 7.09 -33.26 -20.65
C ALA A 157 7.13 -31.72 -20.50
N VAL A 158 6.30 -31.12 -19.64
CA VAL A 158 6.31 -29.66 -19.41
C VAL A 158 7.49 -29.19 -18.54
N GLY A 159 8.16 -30.13 -17.90
CA GLY A 159 9.45 -29.95 -17.27
C GLY A 159 9.45 -29.16 -15.94
N PRO A 160 10.64 -29.01 -15.32
CA PRO A 160 10.80 -28.42 -14.00
C PRO A 160 10.41 -26.92 -13.95
N ALA A 161 10.48 -26.22 -15.05
CA ALA A 161 10.09 -24.81 -15.14
C ALA A 161 8.61 -24.58 -14.80
N ALA A 162 7.72 -25.47 -15.26
CA ALA A 162 6.30 -25.39 -14.90
C ALA A 162 6.08 -25.63 -13.41
N LYS A 163 6.79 -26.59 -12.83
CA LYS A 163 6.73 -26.86 -11.38
C LYS A 163 7.28 -25.69 -10.55
N ALA A 164 8.35 -25.03 -11.02
CA ALA A 164 8.86 -23.81 -10.40
C ALA A 164 7.82 -22.67 -10.41
N ARG A 165 7.02 -22.54 -11.50
CA ARG A 165 5.92 -21.57 -11.56
C ARG A 165 4.84 -21.86 -10.51
N ALA A 166 4.53 -23.13 -10.24
CA ALA A 166 3.59 -23.50 -9.16
C ALA A 166 4.12 -23.07 -7.80
N TRP A 167 5.40 -23.31 -7.50
CA TRP A 167 6.04 -22.89 -6.25
C TRP A 167 6.08 -21.36 -6.11
N ARG A 168 6.43 -20.62 -7.15
CA ARG A 168 6.38 -19.15 -7.15
C ARG A 168 4.98 -18.61 -6.87
N ALA A 169 3.96 -19.24 -7.46
CA ALA A 169 2.58 -18.85 -7.22
C ALA A 169 2.14 -19.12 -5.77
N LEU A 170 2.58 -20.24 -5.17
CA LEU A 170 2.35 -20.54 -3.75
C LEU A 170 3.03 -19.51 -2.84
N ALA A 171 4.30 -19.18 -3.11
CA ALA A 171 5.03 -18.17 -2.37
C ALA A 171 4.29 -16.80 -2.39
N ARG A 172 3.79 -16.42 -3.57
CA ARG A 172 3.01 -15.17 -3.73
C ARG A 172 1.69 -15.22 -2.95
N ILE A 173 0.97 -16.34 -2.99
CA ILE A 173 -0.27 -16.51 -2.22
C ILE A 173 0.01 -16.38 -0.72
N ALA A 174 1.09 -16.98 -0.21
CA ALA A 174 1.46 -16.92 1.20
C ALA A 174 1.81 -15.49 1.66
N MET A 175 2.27 -14.63 0.73
CA MET A 175 2.52 -13.20 1.01
C MET A 175 1.27 -12.31 0.90
N GLN A 176 0.22 -12.76 0.21
CA GLN A 176 -0.97 -11.93 -0.07
C GLN A 176 -2.14 -12.21 0.86
N VAL A 177 -2.19 -13.38 1.48
CA VAL A 177 -3.32 -13.80 2.32
C VAL A 177 -3.01 -13.55 3.79
N GLU A 178 -3.90 -12.83 4.47
CA GLU A 178 -3.77 -12.59 5.91
C GLU A 178 -4.20 -13.81 6.75
N PRO A 179 -3.43 -14.17 7.78
CA PRO A 179 -2.12 -13.58 8.16
C PRO A 179 -1.02 -13.96 7.15
N ILE A 180 -0.13 -13.02 6.84
CA ILE A 180 1.00 -13.25 5.94
C ILE A 180 1.91 -14.35 6.52
N ASP A 181 2.17 -15.40 5.73
CA ASP A 181 3.05 -16.49 6.10
C ASP A 181 4.41 -16.38 5.40
N THR A 182 5.29 -15.55 5.97
CA THR A 182 6.63 -15.32 5.41
C THR A 182 7.52 -16.55 5.44
N GLN A 183 7.28 -17.46 6.39
CA GLN A 183 8.04 -18.71 6.49
C GLN A 183 7.67 -19.63 5.32
N GLN A 184 6.38 -19.84 5.08
CA GLN A 184 5.93 -20.68 3.97
C GLN A 184 6.33 -20.06 2.62
N ALA A 185 6.16 -18.73 2.45
CA ALA A 185 6.58 -18.04 1.24
C ALA A 185 8.09 -18.23 0.95
N SER A 186 8.93 -18.17 1.97
CA SER A 186 10.38 -18.41 1.83
C SER A 186 10.69 -19.85 1.42
N ILE A 187 9.99 -20.83 2.00
CA ILE A 187 10.14 -22.25 1.64
C ILE A 187 9.75 -22.46 0.18
N ASP A 188 8.59 -21.96 -0.23
CA ASP A 188 8.07 -22.14 -1.58
C ASP A 188 8.98 -21.47 -2.63
N LEU A 189 9.50 -20.28 -2.33
CA LEU A 189 10.47 -19.61 -3.18
C LEU A 189 11.77 -20.42 -3.32
N LEU A 190 12.28 -20.97 -2.23
CA LEU A 190 13.47 -21.83 -2.26
C LEU A 190 13.25 -23.10 -3.09
N GLU A 191 12.06 -23.71 -3.02
CA GLU A 191 11.73 -24.87 -3.86
C GLU A 191 11.69 -24.49 -5.36
N ALA A 192 11.19 -23.31 -5.70
CA ALA A 192 11.25 -22.82 -7.08
C ALA A 192 12.70 -22.63 -7.57
N LEU A 193 13.57 -22.04 -6.72
CA LEU A 193 14.98 -21.79 -7.05
C LEU A 193 15.83 -23.06 -7.17
N LYS A 194 15.41 -24.19 -6.58
CA LYS A 194 16.05 -25.51 -6.82
C LYS A 194 15.79 -26.04 -8.23
N LEU A 195 14.70 -25.59 -8.86
CA LEU A 195 14.24 -26.11 -10.14
C LEU A 195 14.68 -25.23 -11.32
N THR A 196 14.80 -23.92 -11.10
CA THR A 196 15.15 -22.95 -12.15
C THR A 196 16.03 -21.84 -11.57
N PRO A 197 16.84 -21.18 -12.40
CA PRO A 197 17.60 -19.99 -11.98
C PRO A 197 16.72 -18.88 -11.41
N GLU A 198 17.31 -18.08 -10.52
CA GLU A 198 16.67 -16.90 -9.92
C GLU A 198 16.27 -15.91 -11.02
N THR A 199 15.04 -15.43 -10.97
CA THR A 199 14.52 -14.38 -11.84
C THR A 199 14.53 -13.03 -11.12
N ALA A 200 14.31 -11.93 -11.86
CA ALA A 200 14.15 -10.60 -11.28
C ALA A 200 12.96 -10.54 -10.29
N GLU A 201 11.87 -11.24 -10.62
CA GLU A 201 10.69 -11.35 -9.76
C GLU A 201 11.00 -12.11 -8.46
N ASP A 202 11.80 -13.18 -8.54
CA ASP A 202 12.24 -13.94 -7.35
C ASP A 202 13.10 -13.06 -6.43
N THR A 203 14.00 -12.28 -7.01
CA THR A 203 14.85 -11.35 -6.24
C THR A 203 14.02 -10.25 -5.58
N LEU A 204 13.01 -9.73 -6.27
CA LEU A 204 12.06 -8.75 -5.72
C LEU A 204 11.24 -9.36 -4.57
N MET A 205 10.72 -10.56 -4.76
CA MET A 205 9.98 -11.30 -3.73
C MET A 205 10.86 -11.56 -2.50
N ALA A 206 12.12 -11.95 -2.69
CA ALA A 206 13.07 -12.14 -1.60
C ALA A 206 13.34 -10.83 -0.85
N ALA A 207 13.42 -9.69 -1.54
CA ALA A 207 13.55 -8.39 -0.91
C ALA A 207 12.35 -8.05 -0.03
N HIS A 208 11.13 -8.22 -0.54
CA HIS A 208 9.90 -7.96 0.23
C HIS A 208 9.77 -8.91 1.44
N LEU A 209 10.13 -10.19 1.29
CA LEU A 209 10.15 -11.12 2.42
C LEU A 209 11.13 -10.68 3.52
N ALA A 210 12.30 -10.18 3.11
CA ALA A 210 13.29 -9.65 4.05
C ALA A 210 12.77 -8.39 4.77
N GLU A 211 12.06 -7.48 4.07
CA GLU A 211 11.42 -6.31 4.68
C GLU A 211 10.38 -6.70 5.74
N ILE A 212 9.46 -7.60 5.38
CA ILE A 212 8.41 -8.06 6.31
C ILE A 212 9.04 -8.72 7.55
N ASN A 213 10.13 -9.47 7.36
CA ASN A 213 10.90 -10.10 8.43
C ASN A 213 11.82 -9.11 9.18
N LYS A 214 11.82 -7.82 8.81
CA LYS A 214 12.69 -6.77 9.38
C LYS A 214 14.17 -7.04 9.19
N ASP A 215 14.54 -7.84 8.18
CA ASP A 215 15.92 -8.03 7.74
C ASP A 215 16.29 -6.95 6.70
N SER A 216 16.54 -5.75 7.20
CA SER A 216 16.91 -4.61 6.34
C SER A 216 18.18 -4.85 5.53
N ALA A 217 19.14 -5.64 6.04
CA ALA A 217 20.38 -5.93 5.32
C ALA A 217 20.14 -6.90 4.15
N GLY A 218 19.33 -7.94 4.38
CA GLY A 218 18.91 -8.87 3.34
C GLY A 218 18.12 -8.18 2.25
N ALA A 219 17.15 -7.32 2.62
CA ALA A 219 16.36 -6.54 1.68
C ALA A 219 17.21 -5.59 0.85
N GLU A 220 18.11 -4.82 1.48
CA GLU A 220 19.04 -3.92 0.77
C GLU A 220 19.92 -4.68 -0.23
N SER A 221 20.46 -5.83 0.19
CA SER A 221 21.27 -6.69 -0.68
C SER A 221 20.49 -7.19 -1.89
N ALA A 222 19.23 -7.62 -1.70
CA ALA A 222 18.38 -8.11 -2.77
C ALA A 222 18.02 -6.99 -3.76
N TYR A 223 17.61 -5.82 -3.28
CA TYR A 223 17.33 -4.67 -4.16
C TYR A 223 18.56 -4.23 -4.96
N ARG A 224 19.74 -4.18 -4.32
CA ARG A 224 21.00 -3.84 -5.02
C ARG A 224 21.36 -4.87 -6.09
N ARG A 225 21.13 -6.19 -5.84
CA ARG A 225 21.30 -7.23 -6.85
C ARG A 225 20.35 -7.01 -8.02
N LEU A 226 19.07 -6.71 -7.73
CA LEU A 226 18.08 -6.47 -8.75
C LEU A 226 18.44 -5.25 -9.61
N LEU A 227 18.85 -4.15 -9.00
CA LEU A 227 19.30 -2.95 -9.71
C LEU A 227 20.58 -3.17 -10.53
N LYS A 228 21.45 -4.08 -10.11
CA LYS A 228 22.62 -4.47 -10.90
C LYS A 228 22.22 -5.22 -12.18
N ALA A 229 21.20 -6.07 -12.11
CA ALA A 229 20.66 -6.82 -13.25
C ALA A 229 19.73 -5.98 -14.12
N SER A 230 18.92 -5.13 -13.50
CA SER A 230 17.89 -4.27 -14.11
C SER A 230 17.99 -2.86 -13.53
N PRO A 231 18.90 -2.02 -14.05
CA PRO A 231 19.20 -0.70 -13.46
C PRO A 231 18.03 0.29 -13.41
N ASN A 232 17.01 0.07 -14.23
CA ASN A 232 15.84 0.94 -14.34
C ASN A 232 14.56 0.26 -13.80
N SER A 233 14.65 -0.69 -12.84
CA SER A 233 13.47 -1.25 -12.17
C SER A 233 12.90 -0.23 -11.18
N PRO A 234 11.71 0.36 -11.44
CA PRO A 234 11.09 1.34 -10.54
C PRO A 234 10.81 0.72 -9.16
N GLU A 235 10.36 -0.53 -9.13
CA GLU A 235 10.04 -1.23 -7.89
C GLU A 235 11.29 -1.43 -7.00
N ALA A 236 12.41 -1.79 -7.63
CA ALA A 236 13.66 -1.96 -6.88
C ALA A 236 14.23 -0.61 -6.39
N MET A 237 14.11 0.44 -7.20
CA MET A 237 14.50 1.80 -6.81
C MET A 237 13.63 2.30 -5.65
N ALA A 238 12.30 2.14 -5.75
CA ALA A 238 11.37 2.54 -4.70
C ALA A 238 11.61 1.77 -3.40
N GLY A 239 11.78 0.44 -3.47
CA GLY A 239 12.05 -0.39 -2.29
C GLY A 239 13.38 -0.05 -1.62
N LEU A 240 14.46 0.10 -2.39
CA LEU A 240 15.75 0.50 -1.84
C LEU A 240 15.72 1.90 -1.22
N ALA A 241 15.07 2.85 -1.90
CA ALA A 241 14.91 4.21 -1.38
C ALA A 241 14.10 4.21 -0.08
N HIS A 242 13.01 3.45 -0.01
CA HIS A 242 12.21 3.27 1.20
C HIS A 242 13.06 2.80 2.38
N LEU A 243 13.89 1.76 2.18
CA LEU A 243 14.80 1.26 3.21
C LEU A 243 15.83 2.33 3.66
N LEU A 244 16.40 3.07 2.72
CA LEU A 244 17.37 4.11 3.01
C LEU A 244 16.75 5.28 3.77
N ILE A 245 15.50 5.67 3.42
CA ILE A 245 14.72 6.67 4.15
C ILE A 245 14.47 6.20 5.59
N ALA A 246 14.05 4.95 5.79
CA ALA A 246 13.84 4.38 7.12
C ALA A 246 15.13 4.38 7.97
N GLN A 247 16.29 4.21 7.33
CA GLN A 247 17.61 4.29 7.93
C GLN A 247 18.12 5.73 8.09
N LYS A 248 17.36 6.75 7.66
CA LYS A 248 17.74 8.18 7.61
C LYS A 248 18.98 8.46 6.74
N LYS A 249 19.23 7.61 5.74
CA LYS A 249 20.30 7.77 4.74
C LYS A 249 19.73 8.55 3.55
N TYR A 250 19.34 9.81 3.80
CA TYR A 250 18.61 10.60 2.82
C TYR A 250 19.39 10.88 1.54
N ALA A 251 20.67 11.23 1.64
CA ALA A 251 21.52 11.47 0.48
C ALA A 251 21.67 10.22 -0.44
N ASP A 252 21.75 9.02 0.15
CA ASP A 252 21.79 7.78 -0.63
C ASP A 252 20.43 7.50 -1.30
N ALA A 253 19.32 7.82 -0.62
CA ALA A 253 17.98 7.68 -1.17
C ALA A 253 17.74 8.66 -2.33
N GLU A 254 18.14 9.92 -2.17
CA GLU A 254 18.05 10.94 -3.22
C GLU A 254 18.81 10.53 -4.49
N ALA A 255 20.04 10.03 -4.34
CA ALA A 255 20.85 9.57 -5.47
C ALA A 255 20.21 8.46 -6.30
N ILE A 256 19.28 7.69 -5.70
CA ILE A 256 18.51 6.65 -6.38
C ILE A 256 17.21 7.22 -6.96
N LEU A 257 16.52 8.08 -6.20
CA LEU A 257 15.20 8.59 -6.57
C LEU A 257 15.24 9.64 -7.66
N GLU A 258 16.26 10.53 -7.69
CA GLU A 258 16.36 11.53 -8.75
C GLU A 258 16.36 10.94 -10.17
N PRO A 259 17.25 9.96 -10.50
CA PRO A 259 17.20 9.34 -11.82
C PRO A 259 15.93 8.52 -12.03
N ALA A 260 15.34 7.93 -10.99
CA ALA A 260 14.10 7.16 -11.07
C ALA A 260 12.91 8.06 -11.46
N VAL A 261 12.74 9.21 -10.81
CA VAL A 261 11.71 10.20 -11.14
C VAL A 261 11.92 10.79 -12.54
N LYS A 262 13.18 11.04 -12.94
CA LYS A 262 13.49 11.49 -14.31
C LYS A 262 13.11 10.46 -15.37
N ALA A 263 13.27 9.17 -15.08
CA ALA A 263 12.91 8.09 -15.99
C ALA A 263 11.39 7.81 -16.00
N SER A 264 10.71 8.02 -14.88
CA SER A 264 9.28 7.77 -14.71
C SER A 264 8.59 8.99 -14.07
N PRO A 265 8.46 10.11 -14.80
CA PRO A 265 7.97 11.39 -14.25
C PRO A 265 6.49 11.39 -13.89
N GLU A 266 5.76 10.35 -14.28
CA GLU A 266 4.34 10.15 -13.99
C GLU A 266 4.11 9.21 -12.79
N ASP A 267 5.19 8.72 -12.17
CA ASP A 267 5.11 7.82 -11.00
C ASP A 267 4.96 8.65 -9.72
N ALA A 268 3.75 8.64 -9.16
CA ALA A 268 3.42 9.37 -7.94
C ALA A 268 4.18 8.84 -6.71
N ALA A 269 4.44 7.54 -6.64
CA ALA A 269 5.11 6.92 -5.49
C ALA A 269 6.59 7.32 -5.43
N LEU A 270 7.29 7.27 -6.56
CA LEU A 270 8.68 7.74 -6.65
C LEU A 270 8.79 9.24 -6.37
N THR A 271 7.85 10.04 -6.93
CA THR A 271 7.81 11.48 -6.69
C THR A 271 7.57 11.79 -5.21
N ALA A 272 6.64 11.10 -4.56
CA ALA A 272 6.36 11.27 -3.13
C ALA A 272 7.59 10.92 -2.26
N GLN A 273 8.29 9.83 -2.58
CA GLN A 273 9.50 9.45 -1.85
C GLN A 273 10.61 10.48 -2.03
N LEU A 274 10.85 10.98 -3.24
CA LEU A 274 11.85 12.02 -3.49
C LEU A 274 11.48 13.30 -2.75
N ALA A 275 10.23 13.74 -2.82
CA ALA A 275 9.77 14.92 -2.09
C ALA A 275 9.96 14.76 -0.58
N ALA A 276 9.65 13.59 -0.01
CA ALA A 276 9.87 13.32 1.41
C ALA A 276 11.35 13.41 1.82
N VAL A 277 12.26 12.93 0.97
CA VAL A 277 13.71 13.06 1.17
C VAL A 277 14.14 14.52 1.13
N LEU A 278 13.70 15.26 0.11
CA LEU A 278 14.05 16.68 -0.04
C LEU A 278 13.53 17.51 1.14
N VAL A 279 12.32 17.24 1.63
CA VAL A 279 11.77 17.88 2.84
C VAL A 279 12.59 17.54 4.08
N ALA A 280 13.00 16.27 4.24
CA ALA A 280 13.79 15.84 5.38
C ALA A 280 15.18 16.49 5.42
N GLU A 281 15.72 16.88 4.26
CA GLU A 281 16.98 17.59 4.10
C GLU A 281 16.83 19.14 4.03
N ASP A 282 15.62 19.64 4.23
CA ASP A 282 15.28 21.10 4.17
C ASP A 282 15.62 21.75 2.81
N LYS A 283 15.43 20.98 1.72
CA LYS A 283 15.70 21.41 0.34
C LYS A 283 14.46 22.06 -0.28
N ALA A 284 14.62 23.26 -0.85
CA ALA A 284 13.53 24.02 -1.47
C ALA A 284 12.94 23.32 -2.71
N ASP A 285 13.68 22.44 -3.35
CA ASP A 285 13.26 21.71 -4.56
C ASP A 285 12.06 20.79 -4.30
N ALA A 286 11.79 20.42 -3.04
CA ALA A 286 10.63 19.62 -2.66
C ALA A 286 9.30 20.27 -3.09
N LEU A 287 9.16 21.59 -2.83
CA LEU A 287 7.95 22.32 -3.19
C LEU A 287 7.75 22.35 -4.71
N THR A 288 8.80 22.71 -5.46
CA THR A 288 8.74 22.75 -6.93
C THR A 288 8.37 21.39 -7.52
N LEU A 289 8.97 20.31 -7.02
CA LEU A 289 8.68 18.95 -7.46
C LEU A 289 7.20 18.59 -7.26
N LEU A 290 6.65 18.90 -6.08
CA LEU A 290 5.25 18.63 -5.74
C LEU A 290 4.28 19.50 -6.52
N GLU A 291 4.56 20.80 -6.68
CA GLU A 291 3.74 21.73 -7.48
C GLU A 291 3.69 21.28 -8.95
N ASP A 292 4.82 20.94 -9.55
CA ASP A 292 4.91 20.48 -10.94
C ASP A 292 4.15 19.17 -11.16
N PHE A 293 4.24 18.23 -10.22
CA PHE A 293 3.49 16.97 -10.31
C PHE A 293 2.00 17.21 -10.12
N HIS A 294 1.60 17.97 -9.11
CA HIS A 294 0.20 18.28 -8.82
C HIS A 294 -0.47 19.02 -9.99
N ALA A 295 0.23 19.95 -10.65
CA ALA A 295 -0.29 20.66 -11.82
C ALA A 295 -0.68 19.71 -12.96
N ARG A 296 0.08 18.62 -13.16
CA ARG A 296 -0.21 17.59 -14.16
C ARG A 296 -1.25 16.57 -13.67
N HIS A 297 -1.26 16.26 -12.38
CA HIS A 297 -2.06 15.22 -11.75
C HIS A 297 -2.84 15.75 -10.53
N PRO A 298 -3.80 16.66 -10.71
CA PRO A 298 -4.49 17.32 -9.59
C PRO A 298 -5.39 16.41 -8.77
N LYS A 299 -5.61 15.17 -9.22
CA LYS A 299 -6.41 14.14 -8.50
C LYS A 299 -5.55 13.17 -7.69
N GLU A 300 -4.23 13.30 -7.75
CA GLU A 300 -3.34 12.43 -6.99
C GLU A 300 -3.34 12.85 -5.51
N ILE A 301 -4.09 12.08 -4.70
CA ILE A 301 -4.38 12.42 -3.30
C ILE A 301 -3.09 12.50 -2.47
N ALA A 302 -2.17 11.55 -2.64
CA ALA A 302 -0.94 11.47 -1.87
C ALA A 302 -0.07 12.72 -2.08
N ILE A 303 0.15 13.10 -3.33
CA ILE A 303 0.93 14.29 -3.69
C ILE A 303 0.24 15.58 -3.22
N THR A 304 -1.08 15.68 -3.41
CA THR A 304 -1.84 16.86 -2.98
C THR A 304 -1.79 17.03 -1.46
N ARG A 305 -1.84 15.93 -0.70
CA ARG A 305 -1.70 15.95 0.76
C ARG A 305 -0.30 16.40 1.19
N MET A 306 0.74 15.90 0.53
CA MET A 306 2.13 16.31 0.80
C MET A 306 2.34 17.80 0.47
N LEU A 307 1.83 18.26 -0.67
CA LEU A 307 1.91 19.66 -1.06
C LEU A 307 1.21 20.57 -0.05
N ALA A 308 0.00 20.21 0.40
CA ALA A 308 -0.73 20.94 1.42
C ALA A 308 0.06 21.06 2.73
N GLN A 309 0.75 19.98 3.12
CA GLN A 309 1.58 20.02 4.33
C GLN A 309 2.83 20.87 4.14
N VAL A 310 3.51 20.77 2.99
CA VAL A 310 4.70 21.60 2.69
C VAL A 310 4.33 23.09 2.64
N ASP A 311 3.24 23.46 1.98
CA ASP A 311 2.74 24.84 1.98
C ASP A 311 2.36 25.32 3.39
N SER A 312 1.74 24.44 4.20
CA SER A 312 1.43 24.73 5.60
C SER A 312 2.68 25.03 6.41
N ASP A 313 3.75 24.23 6.26
CA ASP A 313 5.01 24.38 6.97
C ASP A 313 5.79 25.63 6.49
N ALA A 314 5.67 25.97 5.20
CA ALA A 314 6.19 27.19 4.62
C ALA A 314 5.43 28.46 5.06
N GLY A 315 4.23 28.30 5.64
CA GLY A 315 3.37 29.41 6.07
C GLY A 315 2.45 29.96 5.00
N GLU A 316 2.36 29.29 3.84
CA GLU A 316 1.49 29.64 2.70
C GLU A 316 0.05 29.18 2.99
N ALA A 317 -0.58 29.80 4.01
CA ALA A 317 -1.85 29.35 4.57
C ALA A 317 -3.01 29.30 3.56
N GLU A 318 -3.08 30.25 2.62
CA GLU A 318 -4.10 30.30 1.57
C GLU A 318 -3.96 29.12 0.60
N LYS A 319 -2.74 28.79 0.19
CA LYS A 319 -2.48 27.66 -0.70
C LYS A 319 -2.81 26.33 0.00
N ALA A 320 -2.30 26.15 1.21
CA ALA A 320 -2.55 24.96 2.00
C ALA A 320 -4.05 24.75 2.28
N GLU A 321 -4.80 25.83 2.62
CA GLU A 321 -6.24 25.78 2.85
C GLU A 321 -6.99 25.27 1.61
N ALA A 322 -6.66 25.84 0.43
CA ALA A 322 -7.29 25.44 -0.82
C ALA A 322 -7.05 23.96 -1.16
N LEU A 323 -5.85 23.44 -0.90
CA LEU A 323 -5.49 22.05 -1.11
C LEU A 323 -6.24 21.11 -0.13
N TYR A 324 -6.27 21.46 1.17
CA TYR A 324 -7.05 20.71 2.16
C TYR A 324 -8.54 20.70 1.84
N ALA A 325 -9.10 21.85 1.44
CA ALA A 325 -10.50 21.94 1.02
C ALA A 325 -10.79 21.05 -0.20
N SER A 326 -9.87 21.01 -1.18
CA SER A 326 -9.97 20.11 -2.33
C SER A 326 -9.97 18.63 -1.92
N LEU A 327 -9.05 18.22 -1.04
CA LEU A 327 -8.95 16.86 -0.53
C LEU A 327 -10.23 16.43 0.22
N LEU A 328 -10.81 17.34 1.00
CA LEU A 328 -12.06 17.10 1.73
C LEU A 328 -13.28 16.92 0.81
N THR A 329 -13.20 17.27 -0.47
CA THR A 329 -14.24 16.91 -1.44
C THR A 329 -14.25 15.41 -1.77
N THR A 330 -13.12 14.73 -1.58
CA THR A 330 -12.98 13.28 -1.84
C THR A 330 -13.22 12.47 -0.57
N ASP A 331 -12.68 12.92 0.55
CA ASP A 331 -12.90 12.34 1.88
C ASP A 331 -13.26 13.43 2.90
N ALA A 332 -14.56 13.67 3.02
CA ALA A 332 -15.10 14.73 3.88
C ALA A 332 -14.96 14.44 5.40
N HIS A 333 -14.58 13.22 5.76
CA HIS A 333 -14.51 12.78 7.16
C HIS A 333 -13.11 12.37 7.62
N ASP A 334 -12.09 12.55 6.79
CA ASP A 334 -10.70 12.31 7.18
C ASP A 334 -10.30 13.27 8.31
N PRO A 335 -10.01 12.77 9.53
CA PRO A 335 -9.75 13.62 10.68
C PRO A 335 -8.46 14.44 10.55
N ASP A 336 -7.45 13.92 9.83
CA ASP A 336 -6.18 14.62 9.62
C ASP A 336 -6.36 15.78 8.64
N LEU A 337 -7.10 15.57 7.56
CA LEU A 337 -7.43 16.63 6.60
C LEU A 337 -8.27 17.73 7.24
N LEU A 338 -9.27 17.36 8.05
CA LEU A 338 -10.10 18.31 8.79
C LEU A 338 -9.28 19.11 9.81
N THR A 339 -8.33 18.46 10.48
CA THR A 339 -7.42 19.14 11.43
C THR A 339 -6.51 20.10 10.70
N GLY A 340 -5.82 19.66 9.63
CA GLY A 340 -4.95 20.52 8.81
C GLY A 340 -5.70 21.71 8.22
N HIS A 341 -6.92 21.49 7.70
CA HIS A 341 -7.79 22.57 7.20
C HIS A 341 -8.14 23.58 8.32
N GLY A 342 -8.53 23.08 9.49
CA GLY A 342 -8.81 23.93 10.66
C GLY A 342 -7.61 24.77 11.09
N GLU A 343 -6.41 24.25 11.02
CA GLU A 343 -5.17 24.98 11.32
C GLU A 343 -4.93 26.14 10.34
N GLN A 344 -5.12 25.88 9.03
CA GLN A 344 -4.98 26.95 8.04
C GLN A 344 -6.04 28.04 8.24
N LEU A 345 -7.29 27.68 8.51
CA LEU A 345 -8.35 28.62 8.81
C LEU A 345 -8.05 29.50 10.04
N LEU A 346 -7.40 28.93 11.08
CA LEU A 346 -6.92 29.75 12.20
C LEU A 346 -5.82 30.73 11.79
N ARG A 347 -4.88 30.32 10.94
CA ARG A 347 -3.83 31.22 10.41
C ARG A 347 -4.40 32.34 9.55
N LEU A 348 -5.47 32.05 8.84
CA LEU A 348 -6.22 32.99 8.02
C LEU A 348 -7.22 33.86 8.81
N HIS A 349 -7.17 33.82 10.15
CA HIS A 349 -8.09 34.55 11.03
C HIS A 349 -9.57 34.23 10.80
N ARG A 350 -9.90 32.97 10.46
CA ARG A 350 -11.26 32.46 10.27
C ARG A 350 -11.67 31.47 11.38
N PRO A 351 -11.65 31.88 12.67
CA PRO A 351 -11.77 30.95 13.80
C PRO A 351 -13.14 30.27 13.88
N ALA A 352 -14.20 30.88 13.38
CA ALA A 352 -15.53 30.26 13.38
C ALA A 352 -15.64 29.08 12.41
N GLU A 353 -14.91 29.15 11.30
CA GLU A 353 -14.83 28.05 10.32
C GLU A 353 -13.87 26.98 10.81
N ALA A 354 -12.74 27.37 11.39
CA ALA A 354 -11.80 26.48 12.04
C ALA A 354 -12.47 25.64 13.14
N LEU A 355 -13.33 26.27 13.97
CA LEU A 355 -14.09 25.55 15.01
C LEU A 355 -14.94 24.43 14.42
N ARG A 356 -15.62 24.68 13.30
CA ARG A 356 -16.42 23.63 12.62
C ARG A 356 -15.56 22.49 12.09
N ALA A 357 -14.41 22.83 11.47
CA ALA A 357 -13.48 21.84 10.95
C ALA A 357 -12.93 20.94 12.07
N PHE A 358 -12.43 21.53 13.15
CA PHE A 358 -11.94 20.78 14.32
C PHE A 358 -13.01 19.96 15.02
N GLN A 359 -14.24 20.47 15.12
CA GLN A 359 -15.35 19.69 15.68
C GLN A 359 -15.68 18.48 14.82
N ALA A 360 -15.65 18.63 13.48
CA ALA A 360 -15.81 17.49 12.58
C ALA A 360 -14.65 16.49 12.72
N ALA A 361 -13.40 16.97 12.83
CA ALA A 361 -12.24 16.12 13.09
C ALA A 361 -12.39 15.32 14.39
N ALA A 362 -12.76 15.98 15.50
CA ALA A 362 -12.97 15.35 16.79
C ALA A 362 -14.17 14.38 16.82
N GLN A 363 -15.15 14.57 15.93
CA GLN A 363 -16.25 13.61 15.73
C GLN A 363 -15.81 12.38 14.94
N ALA A 364 -14.94 12.58 13.93
CA ALA A 364 -14.39 11.50 13.11
C ALA A 364 -13.39 10.64 13.91
N ASP A 365 -12.53 11.30 14.69
CA ASP A 365 -11.60 10.64 15.62
C ASP A 365 -11.63 11.30 17.01
N ALA A 366 -12.41 10.74 17.92
CA ALA A 366 -12.50 11.21 19.30
C ALA A 366 -11.21 11.01 20.12
N SER A 367 -10.26 10.22 19.63
CA SER A 367 -8.95 9.99 20.24
C SER A 367 -7.89 11.01 19.81
N SER A 368 -8.19 11.86 18.84
CA SER A 368 -7.29 12.92 18.36
C SER A 368 -7.16 14.05 19.38
N GLY A 369 -6.03 14.10 20.09
CA GLY A 369 -5.72 15.18 21.01
C GLY A 369 -5.53 16.54 20.30
N ASP A 370 -5.06 16.52 19.05
CA ASP A 370 -4.84 17.73 18.24
C ASP A 370 -6.17 18.33 17.75
N ALA A 371 -7.12 17.48 17.35
CA ALA A 371 -8.46 17.94 17.00
C ALA A 371 -9.14 18.64 18.21
N TRP A 372 -9.11 18.03 19.41
CA TRP A 372 -9.65 18.64 20.62
C TRP A 372 -8.90 19.92 21.03
N ASN A 373 -7.59 19.98 20.83
CA ASN A 373 -6.81 21.19 21.04
C ASN A 373 -7.24 22.31 20.09
N GLY A 374 -7.46 21.97 18.82
CA GLY A 374 -7.99 22.89 17.81
C GLY A 374 -9.38 23.42 18.17
N VAL A 375 -10.30 22.53 18.61
CA VAL A 375 -11.63 22.93 19.12
C VAL A 375 -11.51 23.92 20.26
N ALA A 376 -10.67 23.61 21.28
CA ALA A 376 -10.50 24.47 22.46
C ALA A 376 -9.98 25.86 22.08
N PHE A 377 -9.00 25.93 21.19
CA PHE A 377 -8.39 27.18 20.76
C PHE A 377 -9.33 28.01 19.88
N ALA A 378 -10.00 27.39 18.91
CA ALA A 378 -10.96 28.05 18.04
C ALA A 378 -12.20 28.53 18.81
N ALA A 379 -12.69 27.74 19.78
CA ALA A 379 -13.78 28.13 20.66
C ALA A 379 -13.40 29.29 21.58
N PHE A 380 -12.17 29.33 22.07
CA PHE A 380 -11.63 30.47 22.82
C PHE A 380 -11.61 31.74 21.96
N GLN A 381 -11.12 31.67 20.72
CA GLN A 381 -11.10 32.83 19.83
C GLN A 381 -12.50 33.32 19.42
N THR A 382 -13.47 32.42 19.38
CA THR A 382 -14.88 32.75 19.09
C THR A 382 -15.71 33.10 20.33
N HIS A 383 -15.07 33.26 21.49
CA HIS A 383 -15.71 33.58 22.77
C HIS A 383 -16.79 32.60 23.19
N GLN A 384 -16.51 31.30 23.02
CA GLN A 384 -17.40 30.19 23.40
C GLN A 384 -16.82 29.38 24.59
N PRO A 385 -16.81 29.93 25.80
CA PRO A 385 -16.08 29.36 26.93
C PRO A 385 -16.59 27.98 27.37
N ALA A 386 -17.88 27.71 27.19
CA ALA A 386 -18.43 26.38 27.52
C ALA A 386 -17.86 25.28 26.59
N ILE A 387 -17.73 25.57 25.29
CA ILE A 387 -17.13 24.67 24.32
C ILE A 387 -15.64 24.52 24.60
N THR A 388 -14.95 25.62 24.96
CA THR A 388 -13.54 25.57 25.35
C THR A 388 -13.31 24.60 26.51
N VAL A 389 -14.15 24.67 27.56
CA VAL A 389 -14.08 23.77 28.71
C VAL A 389 -14.28 22.32 28.29
N GLN A 390 -15.36 22.02 27.55
CA GLN A 390 -15.66 20.67 27.08
C GLN A 390 -14.52 20.07 26.24
N ALA A 391 -13.95 20.87 25.36
CA ALA A 391 -12.85 20.41 24.49
C ALA A 391 -11.57 20.15 25.30
N LEU A 392 -11.26 20.98 26.27
CA LEU A 392 -10.12 20.78 27.17
C LEU A 392 -10.30 19.56 28.07
N GLU A 393 -11.54 19.27 28.54
CA GLU A 393 -11.87 18.04 29.27
C GLU A 393 -11.64 16.77 28.43
N ALA A 394 -12.07 16.79 27.17
CA ALA A 394 -11.83 15.70 26.24
C ALA A 394 -10.33 15.51 25.98
N ARG A 395 -9.62 16.60 25.67
CA ARG A 395 -8.18 16.59 25.43
C ARG A 395 -7.38 16.06 26.64
N ALA A 396 -7.74 16.47 27.85
CA ALA A 396 -7.02 16.08 29.08
C ALA A 396 -7.06 14.55 29.37
N LYS A 397 -7.98 13.81 28.75
CA LYS A 397 -8.03 12.34 28.83
C LYS A 397 -7.00 11.68 27.90
N ILE A 398 -6.47 12.42 26.91
CA ILE A 398 -5.62 11.91 25.84
C ILE A 398 -4.19 12.43 25.99
N LEU A 399 -4.04 13.73 26.24
CA LEU A 399 -2.77 14.42 26.30
C LEU A 399 -2.59 15.14 27.64
N PRO A 400 -1.35 15.23 28.16
CA PRO A 400 -1.07 15.98 29.39
C PRO A 400 -1.37 17.47 29.19
N GLU A 401 -1.76 18.12 30.28
CA GLU A 401 -1.91 19.59 30.31
C GLU A 401 -0.56 20.29 30.15
N ASN A 402 -0.59 21.48 29.59
CA ASN A 402 0.57 22.35 29.43
C ASN A 402 0.18 23.80 29.75
N ALA A 403 1.16 24.69 29.81
CA ALA A 403 0.91 26.08 30.16
C ALA A 403 -0.18 26.75 29.29
N THR A 404 -0.19 26.49 27.97
CA THR A 404 -1.21 27.06 27.08
C THR A 404 -2.60 26.56 27.39
N THR A 405 -2.78 25.25 27.59
CA THR A 405 -4.08 24.69 27.93
C THR A 405 -4.57 25.14 29.32
N LEU A 406 -3.67 25.27 30.30
CA LEU A 406 -4.00 25.82 31.61
C LEU A 406 -4.46 27.28 31.51
N PHE A 407 -3.88 28.09 30.64
CA PHE A 407 -4.36 29.46 30.40
C PHE A 407 -5.74 29.49 29.75
N LEU A 408 -6.00 28.60 28.78
CA LEU A 408 -7.33 28.46 28.17
C LEU A 408 -8.38 28.03 29.20
N TRP A 409 -8.07 27.07 30.08
CA TRP A 409 -8.92 26.68 31.17
C TRP A 409 -9.27 27.87 32.10
N ALA A 410 -8.23 28.59 32.52
CA ALA A 410 -8.40 29.74 33.43
C ALA A 410 -9.30 30.81 32.83
N THR A 411 -9.04 31.19 31.57
CA THR A 411 -9.81 32.23 30.88
C THR A 411 -11.23 31.80 30.53
N ALA A 412 -11.44 30.50 30.24
CA ALA A 412 -12.78 29.97 30.01
C ALA A 412 -13.63 29.97 31.27
N TYR A 413 -13.09 29.50 32.41
CA TYR A 413 -13.80 29.56 33.69
C TYR A 413 -14.02 31.00 34.19
N ASP A 414 -13.06 31.91 33.94
CA ASP A 414 -13.23 33.31 34.24
C ASP A 414 -14.42 33.93 33.45
N SER A 415 -14.51 33.59 32.17
CA SER A 415 -15.63 34.02 31.31
C SER A 415 -16.97 33.40 31.69
N LEU A 416 -16.97 32.21 32.28
CA LEU A 416 -18.15 31.53 32.83
C LEU A 416 -18.50 32.00 34.22
N HIS A 417 -17.73 32.93 34.79
CA HIS A 417 -17.88 33.42 36.17
C HIS A 417 -17.68 32.34 37.26
N ASP A 418 -17.05 31.23 36.95
CA ASP A 418 -16.60 30.25 37.94
C ASP A 418 -15.26 30.73 38.52
N LYS A 419 -15.39 31.65 39.48
CA LYS A 419 -14.26 32.25 40.18
C LYS A 419 -13.32 31.23 40.81
N LYS A 420 -13.88 30.16 41.39
CA LYS A 420 -13.09 29.13 42.09
C LYS A 420 -12.16 28.40 41.13
N GLN A 421 -12.68 27.93 40.01
CA GLN A 421 -11.90 27.25 39.02
C GLN A 421 -10.93 28.21 38.29
N ALA A 422 -11.38 29.39 37.93
CA ALA A 422 -10.53 30.39 37.27
C ALA A 422 -9.27 30.69 38.10
N VAL A 423 -9.42 30.96 39.41
CA VAL A 423 -8.28 31.20 40.30
C VAL A 423 -7.36 30.00 40.39
N ALA A 424 -7.92 28.79 40.55
CA ALA A 424 -7.11 27.56 40.60
C ALA A 424 -6.28 27.36 39.33
N TYR A 425 -6.90 27.51 38.14
CA TYR A 425 -6.19 27.32 36.88
C TYR A 425 -5.22 28.44 36.56
N TYR A 426 -5.49 29.69 36.92
CA TYR A 426 -4.49 30.76 36.75
C TYR A 426 -3.24 30.51 37.61
N HIS A 427 -3.37 30.03 38.84
CA HIS A 427 -2.20 29.65 39.65
C HIS A 427 -1.41 28.51 39.06
N ARG A 428 -2.10 27.46 38.61
CA ARG A 428 -1.44 26.35 37.91
C ARG A 428 -0.72 26.80 36.65
N PHE A 429 -1.36 27.66 35.86
CA PHE A 429 -0.75 28.27 34.65
C PHE A 429 0.54 29.02 35.00
N LEU A 430 0.51 29.92 36.01
CA LEU A 430 1.71 30.69 36.36
C LEU A 430 2.85 29.80 36.89
N THR A 431 2.53 28.72 37.53
CA THR A 431 3.52 27.73 37.99
C THR A 431 4.16 26.99 36.79
N GLU A 432 3.36 26.57 35.84
CA GLU A 432 3.83 25.81 34.66
C GLU A 432 4.53 26.71 33.64
N ALA A 433 4.06 27.91 33.43
CA ALA A 433 4.62 28.88 32.50
C ALA A 433 6.02 29.36 32.92
N ALA A 434 6.23 29.61 34.19
CA ALA A 434 7.52 29.90 34.81
C ALA A 434 8.40 30.92 34.03
N GLY A 435 7.79 32.00 33.52
CA GLY A 435 8.48 33.04 32.73
C GLY A 435 8.54 32.80 31.24
N LYS A 436 8.04 31.68 30.72
CA LYS A 436 8.09 31.35 29.29
C LYS A 436 7.01 32.06 28.47
N LEU A 437 5.96 32.55 29.10
CA LEU A 437 4.79 33.18 28.46
C LEU A 437 4.48 34.57 29.11
N PRO A 438 5.37 35.56 28.98
CA PRO A 438 5.31 36.79 29.77
C PRO A 438 4.00 37.57 29.60
N ASP A 439 3.44 37.65 28.41
CA ASP A 439 2.20 38.41 28.14
C ASP A 439 1.00 37.73 28.82
N GLN A 440 0.87 36.41 28.68
CA GLN A 440 -0.20 35.65 29.32
C GLN A 440 -0.03 35.61 30.85
N GLU A 441 1.20 35.53 31.34
CA GLU A 441 1.48 35.62 32.77
C GLU A 441 1.12 36.97 33.34
N TRP A 442 1.39 38.06 32.63
CA TRP A 442 0.96 39.36 33.02
C TRP A 442 -0.57 39.46 33.11
N GLN A 443 -1.28 38.98 32.05
CA GLN A 443 -2.75 38.94 32.06
C GLN A 443 -3.30 38.11 33.22
N ALA A 444 -2.76 36.91 33.44
CA ALA A 444 -3.17 36.04 34.53
C ALA A 444 -3.01 36.70 35.92
N LYS A 445 -1.85 37.38 36.13
CA LYS A 445 -1.61 38.10 37.41
C LYS A 445 -2.62 39.24 37.63
N GLN A 446 -2.95 40.02 36.57
CA GLN A 446 -3.96 41.06 36.66
C GLN A 446 -5.34 40.50 36.97
N ARG A 447 -5.76 39.42 36.33
CA ARG A 447 -7.05 38.76 36.56
C ARG A 447 -7.14 38.19 37.96
N LEU A 448 -6.11 37.51 38.45
CA LEU A 448 -6.03 36.97 39.80
C LEU A 448 -6.21 38.08 40.84
N ALA A 449 -5.50 39.19 40.68
CA ALA A 449 -5.61 40.33 41.63
C ALA A 449 -7.04 40.89 41.72
N LEU A 450 -7.81 40.85 40.66
CA LEU A 450 -9.22 41.25 40.63
C LEU A 450 -10.13 40.21 41.25
N LEU A 451 -9.93 38.92 40.83
CA LEU A 451 -10.75 37.82 41.31
C LEU A 451 -10.59 37.56 42.81
N GLU A 452 -9.40 37.70 43.37
CA GLU A 452 -9.13 37.48 44.79
C GLU A 452 -9.62 38.64 45.68
N LYS A 453 -9.66 39.89 45.14
CA LYS A 453 -10.18 41.04 45.86
C LYS A 453 -11.72 41.13 45.93
N SER A 454 -12.41 40.56 44.93
CA SER A 454 -13.87 40.56 44.91
C SER A 454 -14.39 39.50 45.89
N ARG A 455 -14.75 39.89 47.12
CA ARG A 455 -15.46 39.08 48.11
C ARG A 455 -16.92 38.88 47.74
#